data_d2b26f16dac18cd1361db1276c034f49
#
_entry.id   d2b26f16dac18cd1361db1276c034f49
#
_cell.length_a   1.000
_cell.length_b   1.000
_cell.length_c   1.000
_cell.angle_alpha   90.00
_cell.angle_beta   90.00
_cell.angle_gamma   90.00
#
_symmetry.space_group_name_H-M   'P 1'
#
loop_
_entity.id
_entity.type
_entity.pdbx_description
1 polymer ?
#
loop_
_entity_poly.entity_id
_entity_poly.type
_entity_poly.pdbx_seq_one_letter_code
_entity_poly.pdbx_strand_id
1 'polypeptide(L)'
;MDARATAPDTPSSRARELLAGAYDTHIHVAPDTVPRIVDDVTLARRFADLGLAGFVLKSHYTATAERAAVVRAAVPGVQALGAIVLNRAVGGLNPLAVEIAAREGARTVWLPTVDSVNESHERDVNTAHPPAKVPVWVKLQLELREQGIEIPPVPVLDGDGAVVPELVAVLERIAHHGLVLATGHLDRDEIFAVVDAARAQGVSQIVITHPEFPAENLGVEDQRALAARGALLERCFTTPHTGKIPWERWIENIRAVGAEHSVLSTDLGQVFNPPVEEGMALMVDRLLAAGFSEQEVAQMAVGNSRRVAGADPW
;
A
#
# COMPACT_ATOMS: atom_id res chain seq x y z
N MET A 1 -0.71 32.51 14.76
CA MET A 1 0.60 32.16 14.18
C MET A 1 0.36 31.16 13.10
N ASP A 2 0.60 31.56 11.87
CA ASP A 2 0.23 30.82 10.65
C ASP A 2 1.19 29.62 10.48
N ALA A 3 0.73 28.43 10.87
CA ALA A 3 1.51 27.17 10.80
C ALA A 3 1.49 26.58 9.38
N ARG A 4 1.52 27.40 8.36
CA ARG A 4 1.91 26.99 7.00
C ARG A 4 3.44 27.00 6.91
N ALA A 5 4.10 26.15 7.68
CA ALA A 5 5.45 25.76 7.37
C ALA A 5 5.35 24.95 6.06
N THR A 6 5.60 25.63 4.94
CA THR A 6 5.84 24.95 3.66
C THR A 6 6.97 23.97 3.89
N ALA A 7 6.64 22.67 3.95
CA ALA A 7 7.66 21.64 4.00
C ALA A 7 8.58 21.82 2.79
N PRO A 8 9.88 21.59 2.94
CA PRO A 8 10.82 21.76 1.85
C PRO A 8 10.42 20.87 0.65
N ASP A 9 10.51 21.41 -0.55
CA ASP A 9 10.30 20.66 -1.79
C ASP A 9 11.42 19.62 -2.03
N THR A 10 12.50 19.71 -1.24
CA THR A 10 13.66 18.82 -1.30
C THR A 10 13.92 18.27 0.11
N PRO A 11 14.02 16.93 0.26
CA PRO A 11 14.30 16.31 1.55
C PRO A 11 15.64 16.72 2.14
N SER A 12 15.68 16.86 3.46
CA SER A 12 16.92 17.15 4.21
C SER A 12 17.89 15.95 4.18
N SER A 13 19.18 16.24 4.36
CA SER A 13 20.20 15.19 4.53
C SER A 13 19.88 14.31 5.74
N ARG A 14 19.35 14.91 6.82
CA ARG A 14 18.99 14.18 8.04
C ARG A 14 17.86 13.18 7.79
N ALA A 15 16.83 13.57 7.04
CA ALA A 15 15.74 12.65 6.68
C ALA A 15 16.26 11.44 5.87
N ARG A 16 17.18 11.67 4.95
CA ARG A 16 17.81 10.58 4.15
C ARG A 16 18.66 9.65 5.02
N GLU A 17 19.45 10.18 5.97
CA GLU A 17 20.22 9.39 6.93
C GLU A 17 19.34 8.43 7.75
N LEU A 18 18.20 8.92 8.24
CA LEU A 18 17.25 8.15 9.05
C LEU A 18 16.54 7.03 8.25
N LEU A 19 16.60 7.08 6.93
CA LEU A 19 16.01 6.07 6.04
C LEU A 19 16.99 4.98 5.62
N ALA A 20 18.25 5.02 6.06
CA ALA A 20 19.20 3.98 5.71
C ALA A 20 18.70 2.59 6.11
N GLY A 21 18.57 1.69 5.12
CA GLY A 21 18.05 0.35 5.32
C GLY A 21 16.50 0.23 5.35
N ALA A 22 15.76 1.30 5.06
CA ALA A 22 14.30 1.29 4.95
C ALA A 22 13.81 0.59 3.67
N TYR A 23 12.58 0.10 3.72
CA TYR A 23 11.83 -0.36 2.55
C TYR A 23 10.65 0.57 2.29
N ASP A 24 10.39 0.89 1.02
CA ASP A 24 9.09 1.43 0.62
C ASP A 24 8.16 0.26 0.27
N THR A 25 7.19 0.00 1.12
CA THR A 25 6.35 -1.20 1.02
C THR A 25 5.18 -1.05 0.05
N HIS A 26 5.05 0.10 -0.64
CA HIS A 26 3.94 0.37 -1.55
C HIS A 26 4.34 1.38 -2.63
N ILE A 27 4.73 0.90 -3.81
CA ILE A 27 5.10 1.76 -4.95
C ILE A 27 4.46 1.27 -6.25
N HIS A 28 4.30 2.21 -7.19
CA HIS A 28 3.81 1.97 -8.54
C HIS A 28 4.81 2.47 -9.58
N VAL A 29 5.46 1.57 -10.32
CA VAL A 29 6.48 1.92 -11.31
C VAL A 29 6.28 1.17 -12.62
N ALA A 30 6.88 1.68 -13.69
CA ALA A 30 6.85 1.03 -14.99
C ALA A 30 7.67 -0.30 -14.97
N PRO A 31 7.27 -1.30 -15.78
CA PRO A 31 6.12 -1.30 -16.68
C PRO A 31 4.78 -1.37 -15.94
N ASP A 32 3.77 -0.63 -16.43
CA ASP A 32 2.41 -0.64 -15.90
C ASP A 32 1.42 -0.35 -17.04
N THR A 33 0.13 -0.62 -16.84
CA THR A 33 -0.95 -0.29 -17.78
C THR A 33 -1.18 1.22 -17.94
N VAL A 34 -0.68 2.00 -17.00
CA VAL A 34 -0.75 3.47 -17.00
C VAL A 34 0.65 4.07 -16.93
N PRO A 35 0.87 5.30 -17.44
CA PRO A 35 2.17 5.96 -17.37
C PRO A 35 2.67 6.12 -15.93
N ARG A 36 3.94 5.75 -15.70
CA ARG A 36 4.64 5.88 -14.42
C ARG A 36 5.87 6.77 -14.58
N ILE A 37 6.28 7.42 -13.48
CA ILE A 37 7.37 8.40 -13.49
C ILE A 37 8.76 7.76 -13.71
N VAL A 38 8.91 6.48 -13.34
CA VAL A 38 10.18 5.75 -13.38
C VAL A 38 9.92 4.26 -13.59
N ASP A 39 10.88 3.55 -14.20
CA ASP A 39 10.89 2.09 -14.24
C ASP A 39 11.54 1.49 -12.98
N ASP A 40 11.29 0.21 -12.77
CA ASP A 40 11.71 -0.54 -11.58
C ASP A 40 13.25 -0.66 -11.45
N VAL A 41 13.97 -0.89 -12.54
CA VAL A 41 15.45 -1.02 -12.52
C VAL A 41 16.10 0.32 -12.24
N THR A 42 15.60 1.39 -12.86
CA THR A 42 16.08 2.75 -12.61
C THR A 42 15.82 3.15 -11.16
N LEU A 43 14.62 2.86 -10.62
CA LEU A 43 14.30 3.12 -9.21
C LEU A 43 15.24 2.33 -8.28
N ALA A 44 15.48 1.05 -8.57
CA ALA A 44 16.38 0.23 -7.76
C ALA A 44 17.80 0.84 -7.66
N ARG A 45 18.33 1.36 -8.75
CA ARG A 45 19.63 2.07 -8.73
C ARG A 45 19.59 3.30 -7.84
N ARG A 46 18.53 4.13 -7.93
CA ARG A 46 18.35 5.31 -7.08
C ARG A 46 18.22 4.93 -5.60
N PHE A 47 17.54 3.81 -5.30
CA PHE A 47 17.45 3.28 -3.93
C PHE A 47 18.80 2.86 -3.39
N ALA A 48 19.61 2.18 -4.21
CA ALA A 48 21.00 1.82 -3.86
C ALA A 48 21.85 3.06 -3.54
N ASP A 49 21.76 4.09 -4.39
CA ASP A 49 22.51 5.35 -4.21
C ASP A 49 22.13 6.09 -2.93
N LEU A 50 20.87 5.93 -2.48
CA LEU A 50 20.33 6.54 -1.25
C LEU A 50 20.45 5.66 -0.01
N GLY A 51 20.98 4.44 -0.12
CA GLY A 51 21.12 3.50 0.99
C GLY A 51 19.79 2.90 1.48
N LEU A 52 18.73 2.97 0.67
CA LEU A 52 17.46 2.28 0.93
C LEU A 52 17.62 0.79 0.64
N ALA A 53 17.00 -0.07 1.48
CA ALA A 53 17.16 -1.52 1.35
C ALA A 53 16.34 -2.12 0.21
N GLY A 54 15.18 -1.54 -0.10
CA GLY A 54 14.33 -2.07 -1.17
C GLY A 54 12.92 -1.51 -1.20
N PHE A 55 12.08 -2.18 -1.96
CA PHE A 55 10.68 -1.80 -2.16
C PHE A 55 9.80 -2.99 -2.53
N VAL A 56 8.48 -2.84 -2.34
CA VAL A 56 7.46 -3.78 -2.82
C VAL A 56 6.81 -3.22 -4.08
N LEU A 57 6.91 -3.97 -5.18
CA LEU A 57 6.30 -3.64 -6.46
C LEU A 57 4.80 -3.96 -6.45
N LYS A 58 3.94 -2.94 -6.47
CA LYS A 58 2.50 -3.12 -6.59
C LYS A 58 2.03 -2.85 -8.01
N SER A 59 1.25 -3.78 -8.57
CA SER A 59 0.48 -3.58 -9.79
C SER A 59 -0.98 -3.96 -9.53
N HIS A 60 -1.93 -3.15 -9.99
CA HIS A 60 -3.35 -3.48 -9.84
C HIS A 60 -3.81 -4.62 -10.76
N TYR A 61 -3.00 -5.02 -11.75
CA TYR A 61 -3.45 -5.88 -12.86
C TYR A 61 -2.65 -7.17 -13.03
N THR A 62 -1.42 -7.23 -12.52
CA THR A 62 -0.52 -8.38 -12.70
C THR A 62 0.21 -8.72 -11.41
N ALA A 63 0.59 -9.98 -11.21
CA ALA A 63 1.61 -10.35 -10.23
C ALA A 63 2.96 -9.75 -10.63
N THR A 64 3.80 -9.44 -9.63
CA THR A 64 5.08 -8.75 -9.85
C THR A 64 6.29 -9.53 -9.31
N ALA A 65 6.12 -10.80 -8.92
CA ALA A 65 7.18 -11.60 -8.33
C ALA A 65 8.32 -11.90 -9.31
N GLU A 66 8.01 -12.31 -10.54
CA GLU A 66 9.01 -12.52 -11.60
C GLU A 66 9.78 -11.23 -11.90
N ARG A 67 9.06 -10.12 -12.03
CA ARG A 67 9.63 -8.80 -12.29
C ARG A 67 10.57 -8.36 -11.16
N ALA A 68 10.19 -8.57 -9.91
CA ALA A 68 11.03 -8.31 -8.75
C ALA A 68 12.33 -9.14 -8.77
N ALA A 69 12.26 -10.40 -9.18
CA ALA A 69 13.44 -11.27 -9.33
C ALA A 69 14.42 -10.73 -10.40
N VAL A 70 13.91 -10.24 -11.53
CA VAL A 70 14.72 -9.60 -12.57
C VAL A 70 15.39 -8.33 -12.05
N VAL A 71 14.68 -7.49 -11.32
CA VAL A 71 15.24 -6.26 -10.72
C VAL A 71 16.37 -6.59 -9.75
N ARG A 72 16.17 -7.58 -8.85
CA ARG A 72 17.24 -8.02 -7.92
C ARG A 72 18.48 -8.54 -8.66
N ALA A 73 18.30 -9.24 -9.77
CA ALA A 73 19.41 -9.71 -10.59
C ALA A 73 20.15 -8.55 -11.29
N ALA A 74 19.42 -7.51 -11.72
CA ALA A 74 19.96 -6.35 -12.43
C ALA A 74 20.67 -5.34 -11.49
N VAL A 75 20.19 -5.24 -10.23
CA VAL A 75 20.72 -4.30 -9.23
C VAL A 75 20.97 -5.05 -7.92
N PRO A 76 22.11 -5.76 -7.80
CA PRO A 76 22.46 -6.45 -6.57
C PRO A 76 22.58 -5.48 -5.39
N GLY A 77 22.05 -5.90 -4.23
CA GLY A 77 22.05 -5.08 -2.99
C GLY A 77 20.75 -4.35 -2.70
N VAL A 78 19.83 -4.24 -3.68
CA VAL A 78 18.47 -3.73 -3.46
C VAL A 78 17.48 -4.89 -3.52
N GLN A 79 16.62 -4.97 -2.52
CA GLN A 79 15.58 -6.00 -2.42
C GLN A 79 14.28 -5.49 -3.06
N ALA A 80 14.11 -5.70 -4.36
CA ALA A 80 12.79 -5.60 -4.97
C ALA A 80 11.97 -6.83 -4.57
N LEU A 81 10.78 -6.61 -4.03
CA LEU A 81 9.87 -7.64 -3.55
C LEU A 81 8.62 -7.67 -4.43
N GLY A 82 8.16 -8.86 -4.77
CA GLY A 82 6.97 -9.06 -5.56
C GLY A 82 5.70 -9.03 -4.73
N ALA A 83 4.58 -8.85 -5.42
CA ALA A 83 3.26 -8.83 -4.85
C ALA A 83 2.21 -9.35 -5.84
N ILE A 84 1.01 -9.57 -5.36
CA ILE A 84 -0.19 -9.77 -6.16
C ILE A 84 -1.35 -8.97 -5.57
N VAL A 85 -2.17 -8.37 -6.42
CA VAL A 85 -3.40 -7.66 -6.04
C VAL A 85 -4.59 -8.45 -6.59
N LEU A 86 -5.54 -8.83 -5.74
CA LEU A 86 -6.62 -9.75 -6.06
C LEU A 86 -7.79 -9.05 -6.76
N ASN A 87 -7.47 -8.28 -7.80
CA ASN A 87 -8.43 -7.72 -8.74
C ASN A 87 -8.83 -8.74 -9.81
N ARG A 88 -9.82 -8.42 -10.63
CA ARG A 88 -10.34 -9.32 -11.69
C ARG A 88 -9.29 -9.75 -12.70
N ALA A 89 -8.32 -8.91 -12.99
CA ALA A 89 -7.25 -9.23 -13.95
C ALA A 89 -6.44 -10.48 -13.57
N VAL A 90 -6.36 -10.82 -12.28
CA VAL A 90 -5.73 -12.06 -11.77
C VAL A 90 -6.75 -13.13 -11.34
N GLY A 91 -8.04 -12.91 -11.63
CA GLY A 91 -9.13 -13.82 -11.29
C GLY A 91 -9.82 -13.54 -9.97
N GLY A 92 -9.65 -12.35 -9.38
CA GLY A 92 -10.26 -11.97 -8.09
C GLY A 92 -9.66 -12.73 -6.91
N LEU A 93 -10.51 -13.22 -6.00
CA LEU A 93 -10.11 -14.04 -4.84
C LEU A 93 -9.70 -15.44 -5.31
N ASN A 94 -8.54 -15.54 -5.96
CA ASN A 94 -8.03 -16.76 -6.58
C ASN A 94 -6.89 -17.37 -5.74
N PRO A 95 -7.13 -18.44 -4.96
CA PRO A 95 -6.10 -19.06 -4.14
C PRO A 95 -4.97 -19.69 -4.96
N LEU A 96 -5.24 -20.15 -6.20
CA LEU A 96 -4.19 -20.65 -7.09
C LEU A 96 -3.24 -19.54 -7.54
N ALA A 97 -3.75 -18.35 -7.85
CA ALA A 97 -2.90 -17.21 -8.20
C ALA A 97 -2.01 -16.79 -7.02
N VAL A 98 -2.53 -16.83 -5.78
CA VAL A 98 -1.73 -16.58 -4.56
C VAL A 98 -0.66 -17.65 -4.39
N GLU A 99 -0.99 -18.94 -4.57
CA GLU A 99 -0.04 -20.05 -4.49
C GLU A 99 1.11 -19.89 -5.48
N ILE A 100 0.81 -19.55 -6.74
CA ILE A 100 1.83 -19.35 -7.78
C ILE A 100 2.69 -18.12 -7.46
N ALA A 101 2.07 -16.98 -7.13
CA ALA A 101 2.81 -15.78 -6.77
C ALA A 101 3.75 -16.00 -5.56
N ALA A 102 3.30 -16.77 -4.55
CA ALA A 102 4.14 -17.14 -3.41
C ALA A 102 5.36 -17.97 -3.81
N ARG A 103 5.18 -18.97 -4.67
CA ARG A 103 6.27 -19.82 -5.19
C ARG A 103 7.27 -19.05 -6.04
N GLU A 104 6.82 -18.02 -6.73
CA GLU A 104 7.67 -17.09 -7.48
C GLU A 104 8.37 -16.06 -6.60
N GLY A 105 8.05 -16.01 -5.29
CA GLY A 105 8.69 -15.14 -4.32
C GLY A 105 7.95 -13.83 -4.06
N ALA A 106 6.63 -13.79 -4.27
CA ALA A 106 5.82 -12.68 -3.80
C ALA A 106 5.90 -12.56 -2.27
N ARG A 107 5.89 -11.33 -1.77
CA ARG A 107 5.89 -11.03 -0.34
C ARG A 107 4.53 -10.59 0.17
N THR A 108 3.80 -9.83 -0.63
CA THR A 108 2.54 -9.19 -0.22
C THR A 108 1.39 -9.59 -1.13
N VAL A 109 0.26 -9.88 -0.52
CA VAL A 109 -1.03 -10.08 -1.18
C VAL A 109 -1.95 -8.93 -0.78
N TRP A 110 -2.30 -8.07 -1.74
CA TRP A 110 -3.36 -7.10 -1.54
C TRP A 110 -4.72 -7.72 -1.86
N LEU A 111 -5.69 -7.52 -1.00
CA LEU A 111 -7.10 -7.74 -1.33
C LEU A 111 -7.55 -6.77 -2.43
N PRO A 112 -8.77 -6.90 -2.97
CA PRO A 112 -9.23 -6.08 -4.07
C PRO A 112 -9.01 -4.59 -3.84
N THR A 113 -8.55 -3.91 -4.88
CA THR A 113 -8.33 -2.46 -4.89
C THR A 113 -9.30 -1.83 -5.88
N VAL A 114 -8.87 -1.53 -7.10
CA VAL A 114 -9.68 -0.88 -8.14
C VAL A 114 -10.97 -1.65 -8.50
N ASP A 115 -11.02 -2.94 -8.19
CA ASP A 115 -12.18 -3.80 -8.42
C ASP A 115 -12.90 -4.20 -7.11
N SER A 116 -12.61 -3.56 -5.96
CA SER A 116 -13.37 -3.78 -4.73
C SER A 116 -14.82 -3.30 -4.87
N VAL A 117 -15.70 -3.84 -4.04
CA VAL A 117 -17.12 -3.37 -3.98
C VAL A 117 -17.14 -1.91 -3.57
N ASN A 118 -16.35 -1.52 -2.56
CA ASN A 118 -16.22 -0.16 -2.06
C ASN A 118 -15.84 0.84 -3.17
N GLU A 119 -14.80 0.56 -3.96
CA GLU A 119 -14.40 1.41 -5.09
C GLU A 119 -15.42 1.44 -6.23
N SER A 120 -16.23 0.41 -6.40
CA SER A 120 -17.29 0.39 -7.41
C SER A 120 -18.42 1.36 -7.05
N HIS A 121 -18.77 1.47 -5.77
CA HIS A 121 -19.72 2.45 -5.27
C HIS A 121 -19.20 3.88 -5.41
N GLU A 122 -17.94 4.12 -5.05
CA GLU A 122 -17.27 5.41 -5.24
C GLU A 122 -17.22 5.82 -6.73
N ARG A 123 -17.03 4.88 -7.65
CA ARG A 123 -17.07 5.11 -9.10
C ARG A 123 -18.42 5.61 -9.58
N ASP A 124 -19.49 4.99 -9.12
CA ASP A 124 -20.85 5.35 -9.52
C ASP A 124 -21.22 6.76 -9.04
N VAL A 125 -20.71 7.18 -7.88
CA VAL A 125 -20.79 8.55 -7.37
C VAL A 125 -19.89 9.51 -8.16
N ASN A 126 -18.68 9.09 -8.51
CA ASN A 126 -17.67 9.91 -9.18
C ASN A 126 -17.90 10.08 -10.70
N THR A 127 -18.76 9.29 -11.35
CA THR A 127 -19.18 9.54 -12.75
C THR A 127 -19.89 10.90 -12.92
N ALA A 128 -20.33 11.52 -11.82
CA ALA A 128 -20.85 12.89 -11.79
C ALA A 128 -19.75 13.98 -11.79
N HIS A 129 -18.46 13.62 -11.67
CA HIS A 129 -17.34 14.58 -11.61
C HIS A 129 -16.74 14.87 -12.99
N PRO A 130 -16.20 16.09 -13.22
CA PRO A 130 -15.54 16.42 -14.49
C PRO A 130 -14.41 15.44 -14.82
N PRO A 131 -14.23 15.01 -16.09
CA PRO A 131 -13.23 14.02 -16.49
C PRO A 131 -11.78 14.30 -16.03
N ALA A 132 -11.44 15.59 -15.83
CA ALA A 132 -10.12 16.01 -15.34
C ALA A 132 -9.81 15.61 -13.89
N LYS A 133 -10.80 15.24 -13.10
CA LYS A 133 -10.67 14.81 -11.69
C LYS A 133 -10.81 13.28 -11.50
N VAL A 134 -11.11 12.57 -12.58
CA VAL A 134 -11.27 11.11 -12.52
C VAL A 134 -9.89 10.46 -12.41
N PRO A 135 -9.64 9.58 -11.44
CA PRO A 135 -8.38 8.84 -11.32
C PRO A 135 -8.02 8.06 -12.60
N VAL A 136 -6.73 7.91 -12.89
CA VAL A 136 -6.27 7.27 -14.16
C VAL A 136 -6.78 5.84 -14.29
N TRP A 137 -6.83 5.08 -13.19
CA TRP A 137 -7.36 3.72 -13.18
C TRP A 137 -8.87 3.65 -13.44
N VAL A 138 -9.65 4.67 -13.03
CA VAL A 138 -11.07 4.78 -13.37
C VAL A 138 -11.24 5.00 -14.88
N LYS A 139 -10.39 5.82 -15.50
CA LYS A 139 -10.41 6.03 -16.96
C LYS A 139 -10.20 4.72 -17.70
N LEU A 140 -9.20 3.93 -17.31
CA LEU A 140 -8.95 2.62 -17.92
C LEU A 140 -10.18 1.70 -17.80
N GLN A 141 -10.83 1.65 -16.64
CA GLN A 141 -12.03 0.83 -16.47
C GLN A 141 -13.22 1.29 -17.32
N LEU A 142 -13.39 2.62 -17.50
CA LEU A 142 -14.40 3.16 -18.40
C LEU A 142 -14.10 2.80 -19.86
N GLU A 143 -12.85 2.93 -20.31
CA GLU A 143 -12.40 2.52 -21.65
C GLU A 143 -12.67 1.03 -21.92
N LEU A 144 -12.40 0.17 -20.93
CA LEU A 144 -12.67 -1.28 -21.05
C LEU A 144 -14.17 -1.56 -21.17
N ARG A 145 -15.01 -0.89 -20.38
CA ARG A 145 -16.47 -0.99 -20.48
C ARG A 145 -16.99 -0.53 -21.86
N GLU A 146 -16.47 0.56 -22.41
CA GLU A 146 -16.81 1.03 -23.75
C GLU A 146 -16.45 0.01 -24.84
N GLN A 147 -15.43 -0.83 -24.60
CA GLN A 147 -15.04 -1.96 -25.45
C GLN A 147 -15.85 -3.23 -25.20
N GLY A 148 -16.86 -3.19 -24.32
CA GLY A 148 -17.70 -4.34 -23.97
C GLY A 148 -17.03 -5.31 -22.97
N ILE A 149 -15.94 -4.90 -22.32
CA ILE A 149 -15.27 -5.70 -21.29
C ILE A 149 -15.85 -5.29 -19.93
N GLU A 150 -16.68 -6.15 -19.37
CA GLU A 150 -17.25 -5.93 -18.04
C GLU A 150 -16.29 -6.40 -16.94
N ILE A 151 -16.16 -5.55 -15.91
CA ILE A 151 -15.33 -5.82 -14.73
C ILE A 151 -16.24 -5.73 -13.51
N PRO A 152 -16.92 -6.85 -13.14
CA PRO A 152 -17.75 -6.86 -11.95
C PRO A 152 -16.88 -6.73 -10.70
N PRO A 153 -17.36 -6.07 -9.63
CA PRO A 153 -16.61 -5.96 -8.37
C PRO A 153 -16.32 -7.34 -7.77
N VAL A 154 -15.27 -7.40 -6.94
CA VAL A 154 -14.85 -8.60 -6.21
C VAL A 154 -15.31 -8.47 -4.77
N PRO A 155 -16.41 -9.12 -4.35
CA PRO A 155 -16.87 -9.07 -2.98
C PRO A 155 -15.96 -9.91 -2.07
N VAL A 156 -15.74 -9.43 -0.86
CA VAL A 156 -15.05 -10.15 0.23
C VAL A 156 -16.03 -10.65 1.28
N LEU A 157 -17.23 -10.05 1.33
CA LEU A 157 -18.35 -10.47 2.16
C LEU A 157 -19.53 -10.89 1.28
N ASP A 158 -20.36 -11.79 1.79
CA ASP A 158 -21.65 -12.16 1.19
C ASP A 158 -22.79 -11.20 1.61
N GLY A 159 -24.00 -11.50 1.18
CA GLY A 159 -25.18 -10.69 1.48
C GLY A 159 -25.59 -10.66 2.96
N ASP A 160 -25.09 -11.57 3.76
CA ASP A 160 -25.30 -11.67 5.20
C ASP A 160 -24.15 -11.05 6.01
N GLY A 161 -23.12 -10.52 5.34
CA GLY A 161 -21.93 -9.92 5.93
C GLY A 161 -20.88 -10.92 6.41
N ALA A 162 -21.00 -12.19 6.01
CA ALA A 162 -20.00 -13.19 6.30
C ALA A 162 -18.91 -13.22 5.22
N VAL A 163 -17.68 -13.57 5.62
CA VAL A 163 -16.55 -13.71 4.70
C VAL A 163 -16.83 -14.83 3.68
N VAL A 164 -16.66 -14.52 2.38
CA VAL A 164 -16.92 -15.49 1.32
C VAL A 164 -15.92 -16.66 1.35
N PRO A 165 -16.31 -17.90 0.97
CA PRO A 165 -15.43 -19.09 1.02
C PRO A 165 -14.14 -18.93 0.22
N GLU A 166 -14.18 -18.21 -0.91
CA GLU A 166 -13.01 -17.93 -1.74
C GLU A 166 -11.96 -17.13 -0.98
N LEU A 167 -12.38 -16.17 -0.14
CA LEU A 167 -11.44 -15.42 0.69
C LEU A 167 -10.82 -16.32 1.77
N VAL A 168 -11.58 -17.20 2.40
CA VAL A 168 -11.04 -18.16 3.36
C VAL A 168 -9.92 -18.98 2.74
N ALA A 169 -10.13 -19.53 1.53
CA ALA A 169 -9.12 -20.28 0.80
C ALA A 169 -7.88 -19.44 0.44
N VAL A 170 -8.04 -18.15 0.15
CA VAL A 170 -6.95 -17.19 -0.06
C VAL A 170 -6.16 -16.97 1.23
N LEU A 171 -6.85 -16.73 2.35
CA LEU A 171 -6.22 -16.50 3.66
C LEU A 171 -5.41 -17.72 4.12
N GLU A 172 -5.88 -18.94 3.86
CA GLU A 172 -5.14 -20.18 4.10
C GLU A 172 -3.81 -20.21 3.34
N ARG A 173 -3.79 -19.77 2.05
CA ARG A 173 -2.54 -19.71 1.27
C ARG A 173 -1.60 -18.63 1.80
N ILE A 174 -2.14 -17.46 2.16
CA ILE A 174 -1.36 -16.37 2.78
C ILE A 174 -0.70 -16.86 4.09
N ALA A 175 -1.45 -17.51 4.96
CA ALA A 175 -0.94 -18.06 6.22
C ALA A 175 0.11 -19.17 5.98
N HIS A 176 -0.16 -20.10 5.05
CA HIS A 176 0.74 -21.21 4.72
C HIS A 176 2.12 -20.74 4.27
N HIS A 177 2.17 -19.70 3.44
CA HIS A 177 3.42 -19.15 2.91
C HIS A 177 4.01 -18.01 3.76
N GLY A 178 3.37 -17.62 4.86
CA GLY A 178 3.82 -16.51 5.70
C GLY A 178 3.87 -15.16 4.97
N LEU A 179 2.93 -14.95 4.04
CA LEU A 179 2.84 -13.69 3.28
C LEU A 179 2.22 -12.58 4.12
N VAL A 180 2.45 -11.34 3.69
CA VAL A 180 1.75 -10.18 4.21
C VAL A 180 0.38 -10.07 3.54
N LEU A 181 -0.68 -9.98 4.34
CA LEU A 181 -2.00 -9.58 3.89
C LEU A 181 -2.11 -8.06 3.98
N ALA A 182 -2.39 -7.38 2.87
CA ALA A 182 -2.76 -5.97 2.84
C ALA A 182 -4.24 -5.82 2.44
N THR A 183 -4.99 -4.97 3.15
CA THR A 183 -6.45 -4.91 3.05
C THR A 183 -6.98 -4.35 1.72
N GLY A 184 -6.12 -3.70 0.92
CA GLY A 184 -6.57 -3.10 -0.34
C GLY A 184 -7.51 -1.92 -0.12
N HIS A 185 -8.54 -1.77 -0.96
CA HIS A 185 -9.50 -0.68 -0.90
C HIS A 185 -10.86 -1.15 -0.36
N LEU A 186 -10.84 -1.91 0.71
CA LEU A 186 -12.05 -2.39 1.38
C LEU A 186 -12.64 -1.29 2.26
N ASP A 187 -13.95 -1.35 2.48
CA ASP A 187 -14.59 -0.47 3.44
C ASP A 187 -14.30 -0.88 4.90
N ARG A 188 -14.75 -0.06 5.84
CA ARG A 188 -14.54 -0.28 7.28
C ARG A 188 -15.00 -1.65 7.75
N ASP A 189 -16.20 -2.06 7.42
CA ASP A 189 -16.81 -3.30 7.93
C ASP A 189 -16.17 -4.53 7.28
N GLU A 190 -15.85 -4.45 5.99
CA GLU A 190 -15.06 -5.43 5.26
C GLU A 190 -13.68 -5.61 5.90
N ILE A 191 -12.97 -4.51 6.24
CA ILE A 191 -11.63 -4.55 6.86
C ILE A 191 -11.69 -5.30 8.20
N PHE A 192 -12.65 -4.99 9.07
CA PHE A 192 -12.77 -5.67 10.36
C PHE A 192 -13.08 -7.16 10.21
N ALA A 193 -14.03 -7.52 9.37
CA ALA A 193 -14.38 -8.92 9.11
C ALA A 193 -13.20 -9.71 8.52
N VAL A 194 -12.48 -9.12 7.58
CA VAL A 194 -11.29 -9.71 6.96
C VAL A 194 -10.15 -9.89 7.97
N VAL A 195 -9.87 -8.89 8.80
CA VAL A 195 -8.80 -8.99 9.82
C VAL A 195 -9.11 -10.10 10.83
N ASP A 196 -10.35 -10.19 11.30
CA ASP A 196 -10.77 -11.23 12.24
C ASP A 196 -10.70 -12.64 11.58
N ALA A 197 -11.14 -12.77 10.32
CA ALA A 197 -11.01 -14.01 9.56
C ALA A 197 -9.54 -14.40 9.30
N ALA A 198 -8.71 -13.42 8.94
CA ALA A 198 -7.28 -13.65 8.70
C ALA A 198 -6.56 -14.14 9.96
N ARG A 199 -6.88 -13.56 11.12
CA ARG A 199 -6.36 -14.05 12.41
C ARG A 199 -6.81 -15.47 12.71
N ALA A 200 -8.08 -15.79 12.45
CA ALA A 200 -8.62 -17.15 12.63
C ALA A 200 -7.91 -18.17 11.73
N GLN A 201 -7.48 -17.78 10.54
CA GLN A 201 -6.69 -18.63 9.62
C GLN A 201 -5.18 -18.64 9.91
N GLY A 202 -4.72 -17.94 10.95
CA GLY A 202 -3.31 -17.91 11.34
C GLY A 202 -2.44 -16.94 10.52
N VAL A 203 -3.03 -15.99 9.80
CA VAL A 203 -2.26 -14.93 9.14
C VAL A 203 -1.65 -14.01 10.19
N SER A 204 -0.31 -14.04 10.29
CA SER A 204 0.43 -13.27 11.30
C SER A 204 0.73 -11.84 10.87
N GLN A 205 0.81 -11.56 9.57
CA GLN A 205 1.31 -10.31 9.01
C GLN A 205 0.18 -9.60 8.25
N ILE A 206 -0.41 -8.58 8.89
CA ILE A 206 -1.55 -7.83 8.35
C ILE A 206 -1.18 -6.34 8.29
N VAL A 207 -1.41 -5.73 7.14
CA VAL A 207 -1.24 -4.29 6.89
C VAL A 207 -2.59 -3.70 6.46
N ILE A 208 -3.04 -2.68 7.17
CA ILE A 208 -4.21 -1.89 6.78
C ILE A 208 -3.73 -0.86 5.76
N THR A 209 -4.12 -1.01 4.53
CA THR A 209 -3.71 -0.15 3.41
C THR A 209 -4.27 1.25 3.61
N HIS A 210 -3.43 2.28 3.54
CA HIS A 210 -3.75 3.73 3.64
C HIS A 210 -5.08 4.08 4.35
N PRO A 211 -5.21 3.79 5.67
CA PRO A 211 -6.49 3.84 6.41
C PRO A 211 -7.21 5.19 6.38
N GLU A 212 -6.52 6.27 6.06
CA GLU A 212 -7.07 7.62 5.93
C GLU A 212 -7.51 7.97 4.50
N PHE A 213 -7.35 7.09 3.54
CA PHE A 213 -7.82 7.36 2.19
C PHE A 213 -9.36 7.45 2.19
N PRO A 214 -9.99 8.31 1.37
CA PRO A 214 -11.44 8.53 1.41
C PRO A 214 -12.30 7.28 1.29
N ALA A 215 -11.85 6.26 0.57
CA ALA A 215 -12.58 5.01 0.40
C ALA A 215 -12.63 4.18 1.70
N GLU A 216 -11.52 4.07 2.43
CA GLU A 216 -11.44 3.36 3.71
C GLU A 216 -11.95 4.20 4.88
N ASN A 217 -11.54 5.48 4.91
CA ASN A 217 -11.92 6.52 5.87
C ASN A 217 -12.03 6.05 7.34
N LEU A 218 -11.04 5.30 7.81
CA LEU A 218 -11.02 4.76 9.16
C LEU A 218 -10.77 5.85 10.20
N GLY A 219 -11.65 5.95 11.19
CA GLY A 219 -11.45 6.82 12.35
C GLY A 219 -10.32 6.34 13.25
N VAL A 220 -9.85 7.22 14.15
CA VAL A 220 -8.75 6.89 15.10
C VAL A 220 -9.09 5.66 15.95
N GLU A 221 -10.32 5.54 16.41
CA GLU A 221 -10.74 4.41 17.26
C GLU A 221 -10.73 3.09 16.48
N ASP A 222 -11.13 3.12 15.20
CA ASP A 222 -11.04 1.94 14.33
C ASP A 222 -9.57 1.54 14.09
N GLN A 223 -8.70 2.52 13.83
CA GLN A 223 -7.28 2.28 13.65
C GLN A 223 -6.63 1.68 14.90
N ARG A 224 -6.98 2.18 16.11
CA ARG A 224 -6.53 1.61 17.39
C ARG A 224 -7.04 0.18 17.59
N ALA A 225 -8.30 -0.07 17.25
CA ALA A 225 -8.90 -1.40 17.37
C ALA A 225 -8.22 -2.42 16.43
N LEU A 226 -7.81 -2.00 15.22
CA LEU A 226 -7.07 -2.82 14.27
C LEU A 226 -5.62 -3.03 14.71
N ALA A 227 -4.96 -2.00 15.26
CA ALA A 227 -3.64 -2.11 15.87
C ALA A 227 -3.64 -3.10 17.04
N ALA A 228 -4.67 -3.06 17.91
CA ALA A 228 -4.85 -4.02 19.01
C ALA A 228 -5.04 -5.47 18.52
N ARG A 229 -5.52 -5.67 17.28
CA ARG A 229 -5.57 -6.97 16.60
C ARG A 229 -4.21 -7.37 15.99
N GLY A 230 -3.17 -6.55 16.18
CA GLY A 230 -1.81 -6.79 15.71
C GLY A 230 -1.55 -6.37 14.25
N ALA A 231 -2.45 -5.63 13.62
CA ALA A 231 -2.22 -5.08 12.29
C ALA A 231 -1.29 -3.85 12.35
N LEU A 232 -0.51 -3.63 11.28
CA LEU A 232 0.18 -2.37 11.04
C LEU A 232 -0.70 -1.45 10.17
N LEU A 233 -0.70 -0.15 10.50
CA LEU A 233 -1.40 0.89 9.74
C LEU A 233 -0.43 1.50 8.73
N GLU A 234 -0.72 1.39 7.46
CA GLU A 234 0.13 1.92 6.39
C GLU A 234 -0.09 3.43 6.22
N ARG A 235 0.97 4.20 6.37
CA ARG A 235 0.97 5.67 6.29
C ARG A 235 1.51 6.10 4.94
N CYS A 236 0.62 6.24 3.95
CA CYS A 236 1.00 6.60 2.60
C CYS A 236 1.22 8.11 2.42
N PHE A 237 2.33 8.47 1.78
CA PHE A 237 2.65 9.85 1.41
C PHE A 237 1.58 10.49 0.53
N THR A 238 1.08 9.74 -0.46
CA THR A 238 0.11 10.27 -1.43
C THR A 238 -1.17 10.77 -0.78
N THR A 239 -1.62 10.16 0.33
CA THR A 239 -2.90 10.51 0.96
C THR A 239 -2.96 11.98 1.39
N PRO A 240 -2.07 12.53 2.23
CA PRO A 240 -2.06 13.95 2.56
C PRO A 240 -1.44 14.81 1.45
N HIS A 241 -0.45 14.30 0.68
CA HIS A 241 0.22 15.10 -0.35
C HIS A 241 -0.75 15.51 -1.48
N THR A 242 -1.64 14.62 -1.88
CA THR A 242 -2.65 14.90 -2.91
C THR A 242 -3.91 15.58 -2.36
N GLY A 243 -3.91 15.98 -1.08
CA GLY A 243 -4.98 16.74 -0.45
C GLY A 243 -6.23 15.92 -0.11
N LYS A 244 -6.13 14.60 -0.03
CA LYS A 244 -7.25 13.73 0.38
C LYS A 244 -7.61 13.94 1.84
N ILE A 245 -6.62 14.18 2.68
CA ILE A 245 -6.78 14.67 4.06
C ILE A 245 -5.71 15.73 4.37
N PRO A 246 -5.93 16.63 5.35
CA PRO A 246 -4.89 17.51 5.85
C PRO A 246 -3.72 16.74 6.48
N TRP A 247 -2.48 17.25 6.32
CA TRP A 247 -1.28 16.69 6.97
C TRP A 247 -1.41 16.63 8.48
N GLU A 248 -2.03 17.64 9.08
CA GLU A 248 -2.26 17.74 10.52
C GLU A 248 -3.07 16.54 11.04
N ARG A 249 -4.17 16.20 10.34
CA ARG A 249 -5.01 15.06 10.72
C ARG A 249 -4.26 13.73 10.53
N TRP A 250 -3.49 13.58 9.46
CA TRP A 250 -2.67 12.39 9.21
C TRP A 250 -1.64 12.19 10.33
N ILE A 251 -0.96 13.28 10.75
CA ILE A 251 0.00 13.31 11.86
C ILE A 251 -0.68 12.99 13.20
N GLU A 252 -1.84 13.57 13.47
CA GLU A 252 -2.63 13.30 14.67
C GLU A 252 -3.03 11.82 14.78
N ASN A 253 -3.44 11.20 13.69
CA ASN A 253 -3.77 9.77 13.64
C ASN A 253 -2.55 8.90 13.97
N ILE A 254 -1.37 9.21 13.44
CA ILE A 254 -0.13 8.50 13.78
C ILE A 254 0.17 8.61 15.28
N ARG A 255 0.09 9.81 15.86
CA ARG A 255 0.28 10.01 17.30
C ARG A 255 -0.69 9.22 18.16
N ALA A 256 -1.94 9.17 17.73
CA ALA A 256 -3.00 8.50 18.45
C ALA A 256 -2.89 6.97 18.43
N VAL A 257 -2.33 6.41 17.35
CA VAL A 257 -2.15 4.96 17.17
C VAL A 257 -0.81 4.48 17.70
N GLY A 258 0.24 5.29 17.56
CA GLY A 258 1.61 4.97 17.95
C GLY A 258 2.53 4.61 16.77
N ALA A 259 3.82 4.92 16.95
CA ALA A 259 4.83 4.64 15.94
C ALA A 259 5.04 3.13 15.73
N GLU A 260 4.92 2.33 16.78
CA GLU A 260 5.07 0.89 16.79
C GLU A 260 4.02 0.17 15.92
N HIS A 261 2.88 0.81 15.70
CA HIS A 261 1.77 0.29 14.88
C HIS A 261 1.66 0.94 13.50
N SER A 262 2.54 1.85 13.15
CA SER A 262 2.51 2.58 11.88
C SER A 262 3.70 2.21 11.01
N VAL A 263 3.48 1.97 9.70
CA VAL A 263 4.54 1.76 8.71
C VAL A 263 4.46 2.84 7.64
N LEU A 264 5.59 3.51 7.35
CA LEU A 264 5.65 4.50 6.28
C LEU A 264 5.83 3.83 4.93
N SER A 265 5.05 4.26 3.95
CA SER A 265 5.19 3.92 2.54
C SER A 265 4.76 5.09 1.67
N THR A 266 5.03 5.06 0.38
CA THR A 266 4.74 6.25 -0.42
C THR A 266 3.47 6.18 -1.23
N ASP A 267 3.12 5.03 -1.79
CA ASP A 267 2.09 4.88 -2.83
C ASP A 267 2.36 5.79 -4.03
N LEU A 268 3.66 6.09 -4.29
CA LEU A 268 4.11 6.94 -5.38
C LEU A 268 4.35 6.16 -6.69
N GLY A 269 4.56 6.92 -7.75
CA GLY A 269 4.85 6.46 -9.10
C GLY A 269 4.03 7.16 -10.17
N GLN A 270 3.02 7.92 -9.80
CA GLN A 270 2.19 8.70 -10.72
C GLN A 270 3.00 9.89 -11.27
N VAL A 271 2.86 10.18 -12.56
CA VAL A 271 3.69 11.18 -13.28
C VAL A 271 3.56 12.62 -12.77
N PHE A 272 2.53 12.92 -11.98
CA PHE A 272 2.27 14.25 -11.42
C PHE A 272 2.72 14.38 -9.95
N ASN A 273 3.20 13.31 -9.35
CA ASN A 273 3.70 13.27 -7.98
C ASN A 273 5.24 13.43 -7.94
N PRO A 274 5.83 13.69 -6.77
CA PRO A 274 7.29 13.69 -6.60
C PRO A 274 7.94 12.35 -7.00
N PRO A 275 9.26 12.33 -7.23
CA PRO A 275 10.02 11.10 -7.41
C PRO A 275 9.81 10.13 -6.26
N VAL A 276 9.68 8.82 -6.56
CA VAL A 276 9.39 7.78 -5.58
C VAL A 276 10.43 7.76 -4.46
N GLU A 277 11.70 7.86 -4.82
CA GLU A 277 12.84 7.83 -3.92
C GLU A 277 12.90 8.99 -2.92
N GLU A 278 12.15 10.07 -3.19
CA GLU A 278 12.09 11.26 -2.34
C GLU A 278 10.94 11.21 -1.32
N GLY A 279 9.88 10.47 -1.63
CA GLY A 279 8.62 10.53 -0.89
C GLY A 279 8.77 10.18 0.59
N MET A 280 9.49 9.12 0.92
CA MET A 280 9.72 8.74 2.32
C MET A 280 10.51 9.81 3.09
N ALA A 281 11.54 10.40 2.47
CA ALA A 281 12.33 11.43 3.11
C ALA A 281 11.54 12.72 3.33
N LEU A 282 10.65 13.09 2.41
CA LEU A 282 9.70 14.19 2.61
C LEU A 282 8.72 13.94 3.77
N MET A 283 8.24 12.69 3.95
CA MET A 283 7.44 12.32 5.13
C MET A 283 8.24 12.46 6.42
N VAL A 284 9.48 11.97 6.43
CA VAL A 284 10.36 12.04 7.60
C VAL A 284 10.56 13.50 8.04
N ASP A 285 10.86 14.40 7.11
CA ASP A 285 11.01 15.82 7.43
C ASP A 285 9.73 16.41 8.06
N ARG A 286 8.55 16.05 7.55
CA ARG A 286 7.29 16.52 8.14
C ARG A 286 7.03 15.94 9.52
N LEU A 287 7.36 14.69 9.76
CA LEU A 287 7.20 14.06 11.06
C LEU A 287 8.16 14.68 12.11
N LEU A 288 9.42 14.90 11.73
CA LEU A 288 10.39 15.60 12.59
C LEU A 288 9.94 17.03 12.89
N ALA A 289 9.49 17.78 11.88
CA ALA A 289 8.94 19.13 12.07
C ALA A 289 7.69 19.16 12.96
N ALA A 290 6.90 18.09 12.93
CA ALA A 290 5.77 17.90 13.83
C ALA A 290 6.17 17.47 15.24
N GLY A 291 7.46 17.21 15.52
CA GLY A 291 8.00 16.87 16.84
C GLY A 291 7.99 15.38 17.17
N PHE A 292 7.93 14.49 16.18
CA PHE A 292 8.28 13.08 16.39
C PHE A 292 9.78 12.97 16.64
N SER A 293 10.16 12.09 17.55
CA SER A 293 11.56 11.77 17.77
C SER A 293 12.14 10.96 16.62
N GLU A 294 13.45 11.02 16.43
CA GLU A 294 14.16 10.20 15.45
C GLU A 294 13.94 8.69 15.67
N GLN A 295 13.78 8.27 16.93
CA GLN A 295 13.49 6.89 17.27
C GLN A 295 12.10 6.46 16.79
N GLU A 296 11.07 7.28 16.96
CA GLU A 296 9.72 7.00 16.43
C GLU A 296 9.73 6.95 14.89
N VAL A 297 10.43 7.89 14.26
CA VAL A 297 10.57 7.90 12.79
C VAL A 297 11.30 6.65 12.31
N ALA A 298 12.44 6.29 12.93
CA ALA A 298 13.17 5.09 12.59
C ALA A 298 12.34 3.81 12.79
N GLN A 299 11.52 3.75 13.85
CA GLN A 299 10.60 2.63 14.06
C GLN A 299 9.60 2.49 12.91
N MET A 300 8.96 3.59 12.50
CA MET A 300 7.97 3.58 11.40
C MET A 300 8.59 3.32 10.03
N ALA A 301 9.69 4.03 9.73
CA ALA A 301 10.29 4.03 8.39
C ALA A 301 11.20 2.82 8.15
N VAL A 302 11.95 2.38 9.16
CA VAL A 302 12.93 1.28 9.03
C VAL A 302 12.43 0.03 9.74
N GLY A 303 12.20 0.08 11.03
CA GLY A 303 11.82 -1.11 11.81
C GLY A 303 10.59 -1.82 11.25
N ASN A 304 9.48 -1.10 11.11
CA ASN A 304 8.23 -1.70 10.65
C ASN A 304 8.25 -2.04 9.15
N SER A 305 8.92 -1.25 8.30
CA SER A 305 9.05 -1.57 6.88
C SER A 305 9.88 -2.84 6.63
N ARG A 306 10.94 -3.05 7.43
CA ARG A 306 11.76 -4.28 7.40
C ARG A 306 10.95 -5.51 7.83
N ARG A 307 10.07 -5.37 8.83
CA ARG A 307 9.13 -6.44 9.24
C ARG A 307 8.19 -6.80 8.08
N VAL A 308 7.56 -5.81 7.45
CA VAL A 308 6.70 -6.04 6.27
C VAL A 308 7.47 -6.67 5.12
N ALA A 309 8.70 -6.24 4.87
CA ALA A 309 9.58 -6.82 3.85
C ALA A 309 10.03 -8.26 4.18
N GLY A 310 9.92 -8.69 5.43
CA GLY A 310 10.40 -10.00 5.90
C GLY A 310 11.92 -10.03 6.15
N ALA A 311 12.54 -8.87 6.30
CA ALA A 311 13.96 -8.75 6.64
C ALA A 311 14.18 -8.94 8.15
N ASP A 312 13.18 -8.62 8.96
CA ASP A 312 13.17 -8.80 10.41
C ASP A 312 11.92 -9.59 10.84
N PRO A 313 11.93 -10.29 12.01
CA PRO A 313 10.78 -11.02 12.53
C PRO A 313 9.56 -10.11 12.73
N TRP A 314 8.37 -10.66 12.49
CA TRP A 314 7.11 -9.96 12.72
C TRP A 314 6.75 -9.94 14.20
#